data_a63f71652097ef7853d8a9b21806b182
#
_entry.id   a63f71652097ef7853d8a9b21806b182
#
_cell.length_a   1.000
_cell.length_b   1.000
_cell.length_c   1.000
_cell.angle_alpha   90.00
_cell.angle_beta   90.00
_cell.angle_gamma   90.00
#
_symmetry.space_group_name_H-M   'P 1'
#
loop_
_entity.id
_entity.type
_entity.pdbx_description
1 polymer ?
#
loop_
_entity_poly.entity_id
_entity_poly.type
_entity_poly.pdbx_seq_one_letter_code
_entity_poly.pdbx_strand_id
1 'polypeptide(L)'
;MTSRPEPLTHLDSTGRARMVDVSDKAATHREAVAEGRLIMSPETLALALAGDGAKGDVRAVAEIAGVMAAKRTSDLIPLCHPLSLSAVRVSVFALEDGTGLGVRSVATTTGQTGVEMEALTGASVALLTLYDMLKAAEKGMQINAVRLISKTGGKSGDWRAT
;
A
#
# COMPACT_ATOMS: atom_id res chain seq x y z
N MET A 1 -11.67 9.57 29.16
CA MET A 1 -12.66 10.12 28.20
C MET A 1 -12.59 9.29 26.94
N THR A 2 -13.54 8.38 26.75
CA THR A 2 -13.63 7.56 25.52
C THR A 2 -14.17 8.46 24.40
N SER A 3 -13.32 8.82 23.45
CA SER A 3 -13.75 9.52 22.24
C SER A 3 -14.80 8.65 21.54
N ARG A 4 -15.99 9.18 21.27
CA ARG A 4 -16.96 8.51 20.39
C ARG A 4 -16.25 8.21 19.05
N PRO A 5 -16.37 6.97 18.53
CA PRO A 5 -15.83 6.68 17.22
C PRO A 5 -16.49 7.63 16.20
N GLU A 6 -15.68 8.23 15.32
CA GLU A 6 -16.22 9.05 14.24
C GLU A 6 -17.18 8.22 13.38
N PRO A 7 -18.30 8.79 12.91
CA PRO A 7 -19.26 8.07 12.10
C PRO A 7 -18.61 7.61 10.78
N LEU A 8 -18.98 6.41 10.32
CA LEU A 8 -18.50 5.87 9.03
C LEU A 8 -18.98 6.77 7.89
N THR A 9 -18.05 7.46 7.24
CA THR A 9 -18.34 8.48 6.22
C THR A 9 -18.88 7.90 4.91
N HIS A 10 -18.73 6.59 4.69
CA HIS A 10 -19.20 5.88 3.50
C HIS A 10 -20.63 5.32 3.62
N LEU A 11 -21.36 5.67 4.67
CA LEU A 11 -22.77 5.30 4.82
C LEU A 11 -23.64 6.56 4.74
N ASP A 12 -24.78 6.45 4.03
CA ASP A 12 -25.82 7.46 4.06
C ASP A 12 -26.72 7.32 5.32
N SER A 13 -27.67 8.23 5.47
CA SER A 13 -28.61 8.23 6.60
C SER A 13 -29.49 6.98 6.68
N THR A 14 -29.56 6.17 5.61
CA THR A 14 -30.32 4.88 5.55
C THR A 14 -29.40 3.68 5.73
N GLY A 15 -28.08 3.88 5.97
CA GLY A 15 -27.11 2.81 6.13
C GLY A 15 -26.59 2.21 4.81
N ARG A 16 -26.87 2.82 3.68
CA ARG A 16 -26.37 2.35 2.38
C ARG A 16 -24.97 2.91 2.10
N ALA A 17 -24.14 2.07 1.53
CA ALA A 17 -22.80 2.47 1.10
C ALA A 17 -22.86 3.50 -0.03
N ARG A 18 -22.08 4.59 0.10
CA ARG A 18 -21.94 5.62 -0.93
C ARG A 18 -20.51 6.17 -0.98
N MET A 19 -20.10 6.63 -2.14
CA MET A 19 -18.87 7.40 -2.28
C MET A 19 -19.07 8.77 -1.61
N VAL A 20 -18.06 9.20 -0.84
CA VAL A 20 -18.10 10.52 -0.16
C VAL A 20 -17.97 11.63 -1.18
N ASP A 21 -18.88 12.62 -1.14
CA ASP A 21 -18.73 13.84 -1.94
C ASP A 21 -17.58 14.70 -1.38
N VAL A 22 -16.63 15.02 -2.24
CA VAL A 22 -15.44 15.81 -1.89
C VAL A 22 -15.39 17.14 -2.64
N SER A 23 -16.44 17.50 -3.38
CA SER A 23 -16.49 18.69 -4.27
C SER A 23 -16.13 19.98 -3.55
N ASP A 24 -16.57 20.15 -2.31
CA ASP A 24 -16.36 21.36 -1.50
C ASP A 24 -15.01 21.39 -0.76
N LYS A 25 -14.18 20.34 -0.90
CA LYS A 25 -12.88 20.29 -0.23
C LYS A 25 -11.81 20.97 -1.07
N ALA A 26 -10.97 21.77 -0.42
CA ALA A 26 -9.79 22.35 -1.06
C ALA A 26 -8.82 21.25 -1.52
N ALA A 27 -8.26 21.44 -2.71
CA ALA A 27 -7.14 20.62 -3.15
C ALA A 27 -5.89 20.98 -2.35
N THR A 28 -5.33 19.99 -1.65
CA THR A 28 -4.11 20.13 -0.84
C THR A 28 -3.10 19.06 -1.21
N HIS A 29 -1.82 19.31 -0.94
CA HIS A 29 -0.81 18.25 -1.04
C HIS A 29 -1.10 17.18 0.00
N ARG A 30 -1.02 15.93 -0.43
CA ARG A 30 -1.28 14.76 0.42
C ARG A 30 -0.25 13.67 0.13
N GLU A 31 0.21 13.05 1.17
CA GLU A 31 1.09 11.90 1.10
C GLU A 31 0.57 10.80 2.04
N ALA A 32 0.73 9.55 1.63
CA ALA A 32 0.50 8.39 2.48
C ALA A 32 1.64 7.38 2.30
N VAL A 33 2.01 6.74 3.40
CA VAL A 33 3.02 5.70 3.45
C VAL A 33 2.39 4.43 4.01
N ALA A 34 2.51 3.33 3.29
CA ALA A 34 2.11 2.00 3.74
C ALA A 34 3.31 1.04 3.69
N GLU A 35 3.30 0.06 4.56
CA GLU A 35 4.29 -1.01 4.61
C GLU A 35 3.63 -2.36 4.75
N GLY A 36 4.39 -3.42 4.45
CA GLY A 36 4.04 -4.78 4.72
C GLY A 36 5.25 -5.68 4.62
N ARG A 37 5.10 -6.95 4.96
CA ARG A 37 6.18 -7.93 5.03
C ARG A 37 5.82 -9.22 4.34
N LEU A 38 6.81 -9.86 3.70
CA LEU A 38 6.76 -11.23 3.23
C LEU A 38 7.81 -12.03 4.00
N ILE A 39 7.35 -12.90 4.88
CA ILE A 39 8.19 -13.76 5.71
C ILE A 39 8.50 -15.03 4.94
N MET A 40 9.77 -15.46 4.97
CA MET A 40 10.28 -16.59 4.21
C MET A 40 11.50 -17.23 4.89
N SER A 41 11.92 -18.37 4.38
CA SER A 41 13.15 -19.03 4.83
C SER A 41 14.40 -18.24 4.42
N PRO A 42 15.54 -18.42 5.13
CA PRO A 42 16.80 -17.77 4.76
C PRO A 42 17.25 -18.12 3.33
N GLU A 43 17.00 -19.35 2.87
CA GLU A 43 17.35 -19.82 1.54
C GLU A 43 16.56 -19.07 0.47
N THR A 44 15.24 -18.88 0.68
CA THR A 44 14.38 -18.13 -0.23
C THR A 44 14.74 -16.64 -0.23
N LEU A 45 15.09 -16.09 0.93
CA LEU A 45 15.57 -14.72 1.02
C LEU A 45 16.87 -14.51 0.24
N ALA A 46 17.84 -15.42 0.38
CA ALA A 46 19.09 -15.37 -0.37
C ALA A 46 18.84 -15.41 -1.87
N LEU A 47 17.93 -16.27 -2.35
CA LEU A 47 17.51 -16.34 -3.75
C LEU A 47 16.90 -15.02 -4.24
N ALA A 48 16.04 -14.41 -3.42
CA ALA A 48 15.39 -13.13 -3.75
C ALA A 48 16.39 -11.97 -3.84
N LEU A 49 17.45 -12.00 -3.02
CA LEU A 49 18.46 -10.95 -2.98
C LEU A 49 19.54 -11.11 -4.06
N ALA A 50 19.77 -12.33 -4.55
CA ALA A 50 20.76 -12.59 -5.60
C ALA A 50 20.44 -11.87 -6.93
N GLY A 51 19.14 -11.68 -7.24
CA GLY A 51 18.69 -10.91 -8.41
C GLY A 51 18.92 -11.59 -9.77
N ASP A 52 19.46 -12.81 -9.78
CA ASP A 52 19.83 -13.60 -10.97
C ASP A 52 18.91 -14.82 -11.19
N GLY A 53 17.77 -14.86 -10.56
CA GLY A 53 16.76 -15.91 -10.73
C GLY A 53 16.26 -16.04 -12.15
N ALA A 54 15.72 -17.20 -12.52
CA ALA A 54 15.17 -17.50 -13.85
C ALA A 54 14.08 -16.51 -14.33
N LYS A 55 13.47 -15.75 -13.40
CA LYS A 55 12.46 -14.71 -13.65
C LYS A 55 13.01 -13.29 -13.57
N GLY A 56 14.33 -13.09 -13.46
CA GLY A 56 14.99 -11.79 -13.30
C GLY A 56 14.94 -11.26 -11.85
N ASP A 57 15.17 -9.96 -11.68
CA ASP A 57 15.14 -9.30 -10.36
C ASP A 57 13.70 -9.22 -9.83
N VAL A 58 13.40 -10.11 -8.89
CA VAL A 58 12.05 -10.22 -8.29
C VAL A 58 11.61 -8.95 -7.56
N ARG A 59 12.59 -8.19 -7.02
CA ARG A 59 12.31 -6.94 -6.31
C ARG A 59 11.90 -5.85 -7.29
N ALA A 60 12.63 -5.68 -8.38
CA ALA A 60 12.31 -4.69 -9.41
C ALA A 60 10.92 -4.95 -10.03
N VAL A 61 10.58 -6.22 -10.30
CA VAL A 61 9.25 -6.59 -10.82
C VAL A 61 8.16 -6.25 -9.81
N ALA A 62 8.36 -6.53 -8.52
CA ALA A 62 7.40 -6.23 -7.47
C ALA A 62 7.20 -4.72 -7.27
N GLU A 63 8.27 -3.93 -7.34
CA GLU A 63 8.21 -2.47 -7.24
C GLU A 63 7.37 -1.87 -8.38
N ILE A 64 7.60 -2.32 -9.61
CA ILE A 64 6.80 -1.90 -10.78
C ILE A 64 5.34 -2.30 -10.62
N ALA A 65 5.07 -3.54 -10.19
CA ALA A 65 3.72 -4.04 -9.98
C ALA A 65 2.97 -3.20 -8.92
N GLY A 66 3.65 -2.85 -7.83
CA GLY A 66 3.09 -1.98 -6.80
C GLY A 66 2.74 -0.57 -7.32
N VAL A 67 3.62 0.03 -8.13
CA VAL A 67 3.34 1.32 -8.78
C VAL A 67 2.12 1.22 -9.71
N MET A 68 2.04 0.16 -10.51
CA MET A 68 0.89 -0.06 -11.40
C MET A 68 -0.41 -0.24 -10.63
N ALA A 69 -0.38 -0.96 -9.51
CA ALA A 69 -1.54 -1.22 -8.68
C ALA A 69 -2.04 0.06 -7.97
N ALA A 70 -1.14 0.86 -7.43
CA ALA A 70 -1.50 2.15 -6.83
C ALA A 70 -2.27 3.05 -7.81
N LYS A 71 -1.89 3.06 -9.10
CA LYS A 71 -2.57 3.81 -10.16
C LYS A 71 -3.96 3.27 -10.53
N ARG A 72 -4.28 2.05 -10.11
CA ARG A 72 -5.55 1.35 -10.39
C ARG A 72 -6.40 1.12 -9.13
N THR A 73 -6.12 1.83 -8.06
CA THR A 73 -6.82 1.63 -6.77
C THR A 73 -8.33 1.78 -6.92
N SER A 74 -8.81 2.78 -7.65
CA SER A 74 -10.24 3.00 -7.88
C SER A 74 -10.92 1.88 -8.68
N ASP A 75 -10.18 1.11 -9.47
CA ASP A 75 -10.71 -0.07 -10.19
C ASP A 75 -10.89 -1.28 -9.25
N LEU A 76 -10.17 -1.30 -8.14
CA LEU A 76 -10.13 -2.42 -7.19
C LEU A 76 -10.98 -2.17 -5.94
N ILE A 77 -11.05 -0.93 -5.47
CA ILE A 77 -11.73 -0.54 -4.23
C ILE A 77 -12.98 0.27 -4.59
N PRO A 78 -14.17 -0.30 -4.39
CA PRO A 78 -15.43 0.19 -5.01
C PRO A 78 -15.77 1.66 -4.73
N LEU A 79 -15.46 2.18 -3.55
CA LEU A 79 -15.83 3.53 -3.14
C LEU A 79 -14.66 4.51 -3.13
N CYS A 80 -13.50 4.12 -3.70
CA CYS A 80 -12.38 5.02 -3.88
C CYS A 80 -12.59 5.94 -5.09
N HIS A 81 -12.20 7.21 -4.92
CA HIS A 81 -12.19 8.16 -6.02
C HIS A 81 -11.06 7.88 -7.00
N PRO A 82 -11.26 8.02 -8.32
CA PRO A 82 -10.15 8.03 -9.27
C PRO A 82 -9.30 9.28 -9.04
N LEU A 83 -8.01 9.10 -8.76
CA LEU A 83 -7.10 10.18 -8.42
C LEU A 83 -5.96 10.30 -9.42
N SER A 84 -5.60 11.56 -9.74
CA SER A 84 -4.34 11.86 -10.43
C SER A 84 -3.20 11.85 -9.42
N LEU A 85 -2.41 10.79 -9.40
CA LEU A 85 -1.24 10.69 -8.52
C LEU A 85 -0.08 11.52 -9.07
N SER A 86 0.52 12.35 -8.22
CA SER A 86 1.71 13.13 -8.57
C SER A 86 2.96 12.26 -8.57
N ALA A 87 3.06 11.33 -7.63
CA ALA A 87 4.13 10.33 -7.57
C ALA A 87 3.68 9.07 -6.83
N VAL A 88 4.27 7.94 -7.22
CA VAL A 88 4.23 6.68 -6.48
C VAL A 88 5.64 6.13 -6.42
N ARG A 89 6.10 5.76 -5.25
CA ARG A 89 7.35 5.02 -5.03
C ARG A 89 7.06 3.75 -4.26
N VAL A 90 7.54 2.64 -4.77
CA VAL A 90 7.50 1.35 -4.07
C VAL A 90 8.93 0.87 -3.96
N SER A 91 9.33 0.42 -2.80
CA SER A 91 10.66 -0.12 -2.55
C SER A 91 10.57 -1.45 -1.79
N VAL A 92 11.40 -2.39 -2.21
CA VAL A 92 11.57 -3.71 -1.59
C VAL A 92 12.94 -3.78 -0.93
N PHE A 93 12.98 -4.18 0.34
CA PHE A 93 14.20 -4.24 1.14
C PHE A 93 14.24 -5.52 2.00
N ALA A 94 15.44 -5.98 2.35
CA ALA A 94 15.57 -7.05 3.33
C ALA A 94 15.20 -6.54 4.73
N LEU A 95 14.47 -7.35 5.49
CA LEU A 95 14.19 -7.06 6.91
C LEU A 95 15.48 -7.19 7.71
N GLU A 96 15.69 -6.30 8.69
CA GLU A 96 16.91 -6.26 9.50
C GLU A 96 17.13 -7.54 10.31
N ASP A 97 16.04 -8.21 10.71
CA ASP A 97 16.06 -9.49 11.43
C ASP A 97 16.30 -10.70 10.53
N GLY A 98 16.44 -10.50 9.21
CA GLY A 98 16.69 -11.57 8.24
C GLY A 98 15.50 -12.52 8.01
N THR A 99 14.30 -12.19 8.49
CA THR A 99 13.12 -13.06 8.38
C THR A 99 12.40 -12.97 7.03
N GLY A 100 12.82 -12.07 6.13
CA GLY A 100 12.18 -11.92 4.84
C GLY A 100 12.40 -10.56 4.17
N LEU A 101 11.43 -10.16 3.35
CA LEU A 101 11.41 -8.89 2.63
C LEU A 101 10.34 -7.96 3.18
N GLY A 102 10.70 -6.69 3.31
CA GLY A 102 9.78 -5.58 3.56
C GLY A 102 9.42 -4.86 2.27
N VAL A 103 8.22 -4.31 2.21
CA VAL A 103 7.77 -3.40 1.15
C VAL A 103 7.33 -2.11 1.80
N ARG A 104 7.75 -0.99 1.21
CA ARG A 104 7.24 0.35 1.53
C ARG A 104 6.67 0.98 0.26
N SER A 105 5.45 1.48 0.34
CA SER A 105 4.77 2.20 -0.73
C SER A 105 4.42 3.61 -0.26
N VAL A 106 4.82 4.60 -1.07
CA VAL A 106 4.53 6.02 -0.84
C VAL A 106 3.73 6.53 -2.02
N ALA A 107 2.57 7.10 -1.77
CA ALA A 107 1.74 7.74 -2.78
C ALA A 107 1.54 9.21 -2.44
N THR A 108 1.61 10.08 -3.45
CA THR A 108 1.40 11.52 -3.30
C THR A 108 0.43 12.06 -4.36
N THR A 109 -0.35 13.04 -3.97
CA THR A 109 -1.24 13.80 -4.86
C THR A 109 -1.41 15.24 -4.39
N THR A 110 -1.89 16.11 -5.26
CA THR A 110 -2.55 17.35 -4.88
C THR A 110 -4.01 17.21 -5.25
N GLY A 111 -4.87 17.04 -4.23
CA GLY A 111 -6.26 16.68 -4.46
C GLY A 111 -7.17 16.88 -3.24
N GLN A 112 -8.45 16.60 -3.43
CA GLN A 112 -9.51 16.81 -2.45
C GLN A 112 -9.67 15.64 -1.46
N THR A 113 -9.07 14.46 -1.75
CA THR A 113 -9.10 13.29 -0.87
C THR A 113 -7.71 12.71 -0.67
N GLY A 114 -7.56 11.84 0.35
CA GLY A 114 -6.29 11.21 0.71
C GLY A 114 -5.89 10.09 -0.26
N VAL A 115 -4.65 9.62 -0.12
CA VAL A 115 -4.03 8.57 -0.95
C VAL A 115 -3.63 7.34 -0.13
N GLU A 116 -4.29 7.15 1.00
CA GLU A 116 -4.03 6.03 1.90
C GLU A 116 -4.27 4.69 1.20
N MET A 117 -5.36 4.59 0.42
CA MET A 117 -5.70 3.36 -0.29
C MET A 117 -4.73 3.08 -1.44
N GLU A 118 -4.24 4.09 -2.12
CA GLU A 118 -3.22 3.97 -3.16
C GLU A 118 -1.91 3.43 -2.59
N ALA A 119 -1.48 3.92 -1.44
CA ALA A 119 -0.29 3.42 -0.74
C ALA A 119 -0.47 1.96 -0.29
N LEU A 120 -1.61 1.64 0.34
CA LEU A 120 -1.93 0.27 0.79
C LEU A 120 -2.04 -0.71 -0.38
N THR A 121 -2.70 -0.33 -1.47
CA THR A 121 -2.83 -1.16 -2.68
C THR A 121 -1.46 -1.43 -3.30
N GLY A 122 -0.62 -0.40 -3.39
CA GLY A 122 0.75 -0.52 -3.90
C GLY A 122 1.59 -1.52 -3.08
N ALA A 123 1.57 -1.41 -1.75
CA ALA A 123 2.28 -2.34 -0.86
C ALA A 123 1.74 -3.77 -0.99
N SER A 124 0.41 -3.93 -1.00
CA SER A 124 -0.23 -5.25 -1.06
C SER A 124 0.10 -6.00 -2.35
N VAL A 125 0.01 -5.33 -3.50
CA VAL A 125 0.27 -5.97 -4.80
C VAL A 125 1.76 -6.23 -5.00
N ALA A 126 2.65 -5.38 -4.50
CA ALA A 126 4.09 -5.68 -4.49
C ALA A 126 4.39 -6.96 -3.69
N LEU A 127 3.80 -7.14 -2.51
CA LEU A 127 3.94 -8.37 -1.70
C LEU A 127 3.38 -9.60 -2.41
N LEU A 128 2.21 -9.49 -3.04
CA LEU A 128 1.62 -10.57 -3.85
C LEU A 128 2.53 -10.93 -5.02
N THR A 129 3.17 -9.96 -5.65
CA THR A 129 4.10 -10.17 -6.75
C THR A 129 5.36 -10.88 -6.28
N LEU A 130 5.94 -10.48 -5.14
CA LEU A 130 7.07 -11.19 -4.52
C LEU A 130 6.69 -12.65 -4.24
N TYR A 131 5.52 -12.89 -3.66
CA TYR A 131 5.02 -14.24 -3.41
C TYR A 131 4.92 -15.05 -4.70
N ASP A 132 4.31 -14.50 -5.76
CA ASP A 132 4.17 -15.17 -7.05
C ASP A 132 5.51 -15.54 -7.68
N MET A 133 6.47 -14.62 -7.60
CA MET A 133 7.81 -14.81 -8.16
C MET A 133 8.62 -15.88 -7.43
N LEU A 134 8.42 -16.04 -6.11
CA LEU A 134 9.20 -16.91 -5.23
C LEU A 134 8.50 -18.23 -4.87
N LYS A 135 7.19 -18.38 -5.12
CA LYS A 135 6.39 -19.55 -4.70
C LYS A 135 6.86 -20.90 -5.23
N ALA A 136 7.67 -20.93 -6.30
CA ALA A 136 8.29 -22.15 -6.78
C ALA A 136 9.35 -22.68 -5.83
N ALA A 137 10.06 -21.78 -5.12
CA ALA A 137 11.05 -22.14 -4.11
C ALA A 137 10.38 -22.46 -2.75
N GLU A 138 9.40 -21.64 -2.35
CA GLU A 138 8.74 -21.78 -1.05
C GLU A 138 7.27 -21.38 -1.12
N LYS A 139 6.35 -22.30 -0.82
CA LYS A 139 4.91 -22.03 -0.79
C LYS A 139 4.41 -21.53 0.56
N GLY A 140 5.18 -21.77 1.62
CA GLY A 140 4.83 -21.45 3.01
C GLY A 140 5.05 -19.99 3.39
N MET A 141 5.51 -19.14 2.49
CA MET A 141 5.72 -17.72 2.76
C MET A 141 4.45 -17.03 3.24
N GLN A 142 4.60 -16.05 4.13
CA GLN A 142 3.48 -15.35 4.75
C GLN A 142 3.53 -13.85 4.47
N ILE A 143 2.48 -13.32 3.84
CA ILE A 143 2.26 -11.87 3.75
C ILE A 143 1.58 -11.43 5.06
N ASN A 144 2.21 -10.49 5.75
CA ASN A 144 1.66 -9.96 7.00
C ASN A 144 2.00 -8.48 7.21
N ALA A 145 1.47 -7.91 8.30
CA ALA A 145 1.74 -6.54 8.74
C ALA A 145 1.52 -5.47 7.67
N VAL A 146 0.60 -5.69 6.71
CA VAL A 146 0.21 -4.64 5.77
C VAL A 146 -0.57 -3.59 6.54
N ARG A 147 -0.02 -2.37 6.60
CA ARG A 147 -0.62 -1.27 7.37
C ARG A 147 -0.25 0.09 6.82
N LEU A 148 -1.07 1.09 7.13
CA LEU A 148 -0.71 2.49 6.95
C LEU A 148 0.31 2.88 8.04
N ILE A 149 1.38 3.55 7.65
CA ILE A 149 2.43 4.06 8.54
C ILE A 149 2.20 5.52 8.87
N SER A 150 1.89 6.32 7.87
CA SER A 150 1.62 7.74 8.04
C SER A 150 0.78 8.29 6.90
N LYS A 151 0.12 9.40 7.19
CA LYS A 151 -0.45 10.27 6.17
C LYS A 151 -0.25 11.72 6.54
N THR A 152 -0.16 12.59 5.55
CA THR A 152 -0.07 14.03 5.74
C THR A 152 -1.07 14.78 4.87
N GLY A 153 -1.44 15.98 5.32
CA GLY A 153 -2.35 16.88 4.62
C GLY A 153 -3.84 16.59 4.81
N GLY A 154 -4.65 17.50 4.26
CA GLY A 154 -6.10 17.46 4.36
C GLY A 154 -6.67 17.95 5.70
N LYS A 155 -8.00 17.95 5.81
CA LYS A 155 -8.73 18.51 6.98
C LYS A 155 -8.44 17.77 8.29
N SER A 156 -8.20 16.45 8.24
CA SER A 156 -7.90 15.63 9.42
C SER A 156 -6.44 15.74 9.88
N GLY A 157 -5.60 16.51 9.16
CA GLY A 157 -4.20 16.72 9.53
C GLY A 157 -3.33 15.47 9.36
N ASP A 158 -2.15 15.55 9.96
CA ASP A 158 -1.15 14.49 9.90
C ASP A 158 -1.48 13.39 10.92
N TRP A 159 -1.23 12.15 10.51
CA TRP A 159 -1.38 10.98 11.35
C TRP A 159 -0.19 10.03 11.16
N ARG A 160 0.23 9.37 12.23
CA ARG A 160 1.30 8.37 12.22
C ARG A 160 0.90 7.18 13.10
N ALA A 161 1.21 5.99 12.62
CA ALA A 161 1.07 4.77 13.43
C ALA A 161 2.04 4.81 14.62
N THR A 162 1.56 4.37 15.78
CA THR A 162 2.33 4.12 17.00
C THR A 162 2.93 2.73 16.99
#